data_39938155f5c4aaf5db564f16bcab3e9c
#
_entry.id   39938155f5c4aaf5db564f16bcab3e9c
#
_cell.length_a   1.000
_cell.length_b   1.000
_cell.length_c   1.000
_cell.angle_alpha   90.00
_cell.angle_beta   90.00
_cell.angle_gamma   90.00
#
_symmetry.space_group_name_H-M   'P 1'
#
loop_
_entity.id
_entity.type
_entity.pdbx_description
1 polymer ?
#
loop_
_entity_poly.entity_id
_entity_poly.type
_entity_poly.pdbx_seq_one_letter_code
_entity_poly.pdbx_strand_id
1 'polypeptide(L)'
;MQTFLEEAKRTSRTIANLSTAVKNKVLNDMADALMHHCDFIIEHNQKDMSNAILNNLDDALLDRLLLTGDRVQGMSDAIRQIASQMEPVGRILDGWVTKDGLNIQKVSIPIGVIGIIYESRPNVTSDTAALCFKSGNV
;
A
#
# COMPACT_ATOMS: atom_id res chain seq x y z
N MET A 1 -2.48 -14.49 16.51
CA MET A 1 -3.36 -13.45 15.92
C MET A 1 -3.48 -12.22 16.80
N GLN A 2 -3.83 -12.35 18.09
CA GLN A 2 -3.96 -11.20 19.01
C GLN A 2 -2.67 -10.36 19.09
N THR A 3 -1.52 -10.96 19.25
CA THR A 3 -0.20 -10.30 19.31
C THR A 3 0.13 -9.50 18.04
N PHE A 4 -0.22 -10.03 16.85
CA PHE A 4 -0.02 -9.35 15.56
C PHE A 4 -0.85 -8.07 15.44
N LEU A 5 -2.13 -8.11 15.82
CA LEU A 5 -3.01 -6.94 15.79
C LEU A 5 -2.61 -5.87 16.81
N GLU A 6 -2.12 -6.29 17.98
CA GLU A 6 -1.60 -5.36 19.00
C GLU A 6 -0.33 -4.66 18.51
N GLU A 7 0.55 -5.39 17.83
CA GLU A 7 1.75 -4.81 17.21
C GLU A 7 1.40 -3.86 16.06
N ALA A 8 0.48 -4.23 15.17
CA ALA A 8 -0.02 -3.38 14.11
C ALA A 8 -0.61 -2.07 14.70
N LYS A 9 -1.42 -2.16 15.76
CA LYS A 9 -1.97 -1.00 16.45
C LYS A 9 -0.89 -0.11 17.08
N ARG A 10 0.15 -0.69 17.64
CA ARG A 10 1.29 0.07 18.17
C ARG A 10 2.04 0.78 17.06
N THR A 11 2.35 0.07 15.98
CA THR A 11 3.10 0.56 14.82
C THR A 11 2.33 1.67 14.09
N SER A 12 1.00 1.61 14.03
CA SER A 12 0.18 2.63 13.37
C SER A 12 0.41 4.03 13.94
N ARG A 13 0.67 4.15 15.24
CA ARG A 13 0.99 5.43 15.89
C ARG A 13 2.34 6.01 15.42
N THR A 14 3.30 5.14 15.13
CA THR A 14 4.62 5.56 14.60
C THR A 14 4.49 6.02 13.15
N ILE A 15 3.79 5.22 12.33
CA ILE A 15 3.61 5.52 10.89
C ILE A 15 2.80 6.80 10.69
N ALA A 16 1.77 7.04 11.50
CA ALA A 16 0.96 8.25 11.46
C ALA A 16 1.78 9.55 11.63
N ASN A 17 2.93 9.48 12.31
CA ASN A 17 3.79 10.62 12.61
C ASN A 17 5.02 10.73 11.68
N LEU A 18 5.16 9.85 10.69
CA LEU A 18 6.27 9.94 9.74
C LEU A 18 6.13 11.17 8.84
N SER A 19 7.25 11.83 8.59
CA SER A 19 7.28 12.94 7.63
C SER A 19 7.04 12.45 6.19
N THR A 20 6.51 13.33 5.35
CA THR A 20 6.32 13.08 3.91
C THR A 20 7.61 12.62 3.25
N ALA A 21 8.75 13.20 3.60
CA ALA A 21 10.05 12.84 3.03
C ALA A 21 10.42 11.39 3.36
N VAL A 22 10.20 10.95 4.60
CA VAL A 22 10.44 9.56 5.02
C VAL A 22 9.50 8.60 4.30
N LYS A 23 8.20 8.91 4.24
CA LYS A 23 7.22 8.08 3.53
C LYS A 23 7.59 7.94 2.05
N ASN A 24 7.90 9.04 1.38
CA ASN A 24 8.26 9.02 -0.03
C ASN A 24 9.55 8.24 -0.28
N LYS A 25 10.55 8.37 0.60
CA LYS A 25 11.78 7.58 0.50
C LYS A 25 11.48 6.09 0.61
N VAL A 26 10.74 5.66 1.63
CA VAL A 26 10.40 4.23 1.83
C VAL A 26 9.62 3.68 0.63
N LEU A 27 8.67 4.43 0.09
CA LEU A 27 7.91 4.00 -1.09
C LEU A 27 8.81 3.86 -2.33
N ASN A 28 9.75 4.77 -2.54
CA ASN A 28 10.71 4.63 -3.64
C ASN A 28 11.66 3.44 -3.41
N ASP A 29 12.13 3.23 -2.18
CA ASP A 29 12.93 2.05 -1.84
C ASP A 29 12.14 0.73 -2.06
N MET A 30 10.83 0.70 -1.77
CA MET A 30 9.94 -0.42 -2.10
C MET A 30 9.84 -0.66 -3.61
N ALA A 31 9.68 0.39 -4.40
CA ALA A 31 9.62 0.30 -5.85
C ALA A 31 10.94 -0.23 -6.45
N ASP A 32 12.08 0.24 -5.93
CA ASP A 32 13.42 -0.25 -6.32
C ASP A 32 13.61 -1.73 -5.93
N ALA A 33 13.14 -2.13 -4.75
CA ALA A 33 13.22 -3.50 -4.27
C ALA A 33 12.42 -4.47 -5.15
N LEU A 34 11.23 -4.09 -5.63
CA LEU A 34 10.45 -4.90 -6.58
C LEU A 34 11.24 -5.17 -7.85
N MET A 35 11.90 -4.16 -8.41
CA MET A 35 12.70 -4.31 -9.61
C MET A 35 13.97 -5.14 -9.36
N HIS A 36 14.64 -4.92 -8.24
CA HIS A 36 15.81 -5.67 -7.85
C HIS A 36 15.52 -7.18 -7.68
N HIS A 37 14.34 -7.52 -7.20
CA HIS A 37 13.90 -8.90 -6.95
C HIS A 37 12.95 -9.43 -8.03
N CYS A 38 12.87 -8.79 -9.21
CA CYS A 38 11.93 -9.14 -10.28
C CYS A 38 11.99 -10.62 -10.66
N ASP A 39 13.19 -11.13 -10.94
CA ASP A 39 13.38 -12.53 -11.36
C ASP A 39 12.95 -13.52 -10.28
N PHE A 40 13.27 -13.22 -9.01
CA PHE A 40 12.83 -14.03 -7.87
C PHE A 40 11.31 -14.07 -7.75
N ILE A 41 10.66 -12.91 -7.91
CA ILE A 41 9.19 -12.79 -7.86
C ILE A 41 8.55 -13.60 -8.98
N ILE A 42 9.06 -13.50 -10.22
CA ILE A 42 8.55 -14.24 -11.38
C ILE A 42 8.75 -15.74 -11.20
N GLU A 43 9.91 -16.20 -10.72
CA GLU A 43 10.14 -17.62 -10.44
C GLU A 43 9.11 -18.21 -9.46
N HIS A 44 8.79 -17.47 -8.39
CA HIS A 44 7.79 -17.91 -7.42
C HIS A 44 6.37 -17.85 -7.98
N ASN A 45 6.06 -16.82 -8.77
CA ASN A 45 4.77 -16.73 -9.46
C ASN A 45 4.54 -17.89 -10.43
N GLN A 46 5.57 -18.41 -11.10
CA GLN A 46 5.44 -19.61 -11.93
C GLN A 46 5.00 -20.85 -11.14
N LYS A 47 5.42 -20.98 -9.88
CA LYS A 47 4.95 -22.04 -8.99
C LYS A 47 3.48 -21.85 -8.65
N ASP A 48 3.06 -20.61 -8.38
CA ASP A 48 1.67 -20.27 -8.12
C ASP A 48 0.79 -20.55 -9.36
N MET A 49 1.26 -20.19 -10.56
CA MET A 49 0.58 -20.47 -11.82
C MET A 49 0.40 -21.97 -12.04
N SER A 50 1.44 -22.77 -11.77
CA SER A 50 1.36 -24.24 -11.89
C SER A 50 0.31 -24.82 -10.94
N ASN A 51 0.28 -24.35 -9.69
CA ASN A 51 -0.71 -24.75 -8.71
C ASN A 51 -2.14 -24.31 -9.11
N ALA A 52 -2.28 -23.11 -9.64
CA ALA A 52 -3.56 -22.58 -10.10
C ALA A 52 -4.16 -23.41 -11.24
N ILE A 53 -3.33 -23.82 -12.20
CA ILE A 53 -3.73 -24.71 -13.31
C ILE A 53 -4.16 -26.08 -12.76
N LEU A 54 -3.39 -26.65 -11.83
CA LEU A 54 -3.76 -27.94 -11.20
C LEU A 54 -5.08 -27.87 -10.43
N ASN A 55 -5.42 -26.71 -9.89
CA ASN A 55 -6.70 -26.47 -9.19
C ASN A 55 -7.82 -26.01 -10.13
N ASN A 56 -7.62 -26.08 -11.45
CA ASN A 56 -8.61 -25.73 -12.47
C ASN A 56 -9.16 -24.28 -12.33
N LEU A 57 -8.30 -23.31 -12.01
CA LEU A 57 -8.68 -21.91 -12.08
C LEU A 57 -9.03 -21.53 -13.53
N ASP A 58 -10.03 -20.66 -13.70
CA ASP A 58 -10.40 -20.17 -15.02
C ASP A 58 -9.33 -19.25 -15.63
N ASP A 59 -9.37 -19.07 -16.96
CA ASP A 59 -8.39 -18.29 -17.71
C ASP A 59 -8.30 -16.83 -17.24
N ALA A 60 -9.42 -16.24 -16.78
CA ALA A 60 -9.47 -14.88 -16.32
C ALA A 60 -8.73 -14.72 -14.96
N LEU A 61 -8.84 -15.72 -14.10
CA LEU A 61 -8.09 -15.75 -12.82
C LEU A 61 -6.62 -16.05 -13.06
N LEU A 62 -6.29 -16.94 -14.01
CA LEU A 62 -4.91 -17.22 -14.40
C LEU A 62 -4.22 -15.98 -14.96
N ASP A 63 -4.89 -15.22 -15.86
CA ASP A 63 -4.33 -13.97 -16.36
C ASP A 63 -4.10 -12.93 -15.26
N ARG A 64 -5.01 -12.84 -14.29
CA ARG A 64 -4.85 -11.92 -13.14
C ARG A 64 -3.72 -12.33 -12.19
N LEU A 65 -3.47 -13.64 -12.05
CA LEU A 65 -2.41 -14.17 -11.19
C LEU A 65 -1.03 -14.03 -11.82
N LEU A 66 -0.93 -14.11 -13.14
CA LEU A 66 0.33 -14.11 -13.87
C LEU A 66 1.10 -12.81 -13.64
N LEU A 67 2.38 -12.93 -13.27
CA LEU A 67 3.35 -11.84 -13.27
C LEU A 67 4.36 -12.00 -14.41
N THR A 68 4.61 -10.90 -15.10
CA THR A 68 5.68 -10.74 -16.11
C THR A 68 6.59 -9.60 -15.67
N GLY A 69 7.76 -9.47 -16.28
CA GLY A 69 8.65 -8.33 -16.03
C GLY A 69 7.92 -6.99 -16.18
N ASP A 70 7.11 -6.83 -17.23
CA ASP A 70 6.34 -5.61 -17.47
C ASP A 70 5.28 -5.37 -16.37
N ARG A 71 4.65 -6.42 -15.86
CA ARG A 71 3.69 -6.30 -14.76
C ARG A 71 4.37 -5.92 -13.45
N VAL A 72 5.54 -6.47 -13.15
CA VAL A 72 6.34 -6.08 -11.97
C VAL A 72 6.84 -4.64 -12.12
N GLN A 73 7.27 -4.22 -13.33
CA GLN A 73 7.60 -2.82 -13.61
C GLN A 73 6.39 -1.91 -13.37
N GLY A 74 5.20 -2.29 -13.85
CA GLY A 74 3.97 -1.54 -13.62
C GLY A 74 3.63 -1.39 -12.12
N MET A 75 3.89 -2.43 -11.29
CA MET A 75 3.76 -2.36 -9.83
C MET A 75 4.74 -1.33 -9.23
N SER A 76 5.99 -1.35 -9.66
CA SER A 76 7.01 -0.38 -9.24
C SER A 76 6.60 1.04 -9.60
N ASP A 77 6.13 1.26 -10.83
CA ASP A 77 5.71 2.58 -11.30
C ASP A 77 4.48 3.09 -10.53
N ALA A 78 3.51 2.21 -10.22
CA ALA A 78 2.36 2.56 -9.40
C ALA A 78 2.77 3.02 -8.00
N ILE A 79 3.72 2.35 -7.35
CA ILE A 79 4.26 2.77 -6.04
C ILE A 79 4.93 4.16 -6.14
N ARG A 80 5.72 4.41 -7.19
CA ARG A 80 6.35 5.72 -7.41
C ARG A 80 5.30 6.81 -7.64
N GLN A 81 4.24 6.49 -8.37
CA GLN A 81 3.11 7.41 -8.56
C GLN A 81 2.45 7.73 -7.21
N ILE A 82 2.22 6.74 -6.34
CA ILE A 82 1.70 6.96 -4.99
C ILE A 82 2.66 7.83 -4.16
N ALA A 83 3.98 7.57 -4.24
CA ALA A 83 4.98 8.37 -3.55
C ALA A 83 4.94 9.85 -3.96
N SER A 84 4.69 10.12 -5.25
CA SER A 84 4.63 11.49 -5.80
C SER A 84 3.35 12.27 -5.42
N GLN A 85 2.31 11.58 -4.94
CA GLN A 85 1.07 12.24 -4.54
C GLN A 85 1.28 13.18 -3.35
N MET A 86 0.43 14.20 -3.30
CA MET A 86 0.40 15.11 -2.16
C MET A 86 0.17 14.35 -0.85
N GLU A 87 0.84 14.79 0.23
CA GLU A 87 0.64 14.21 1.57
C GLU A 87 -0.83 14.27 1.99
N PRO A 88 -1.48 13.12 2.24
CA PRO A 88 -2.88 13.11 2.63
C PRO A 88 -3.10 13.40 4.12
N VAL A 89 -2.10 13.15 4.98
CA VAL A 89 -2.21 13.31 6.43
C VAL A 89 -1.90 14.75 6.84
N GLY A 90 -2.71 15.29 7.76
CA GLY A 90 -2.52 16.63 8.28
C GLY A 90 -3.05 17.75 7.37
N ARG A 91 -3.75 17.44 6.30
CA ARG A 91 -4.35 18.46 5.42
C ARG A 91 -5.52 19.13 6.11
N ILE A 92 -5.55 20.47 6.09
CA ILE A 92 -6.72 21.23 6.49
C ILE A 92 -7.74 21.14 5.35
N LEU A 93 -8.86 20.48 5.62
CA LEU A 93 -9.93 20.26 4.64
C LEU A 93 -10.95 21.39 4.65
N ASP A 94 -11.13 22.02 5.83
CA ASP A 94 -12.06 23.10 6.08
C ASP A 94 -11.68 23.80 7.38
N GLY A 95 -12.16 25.05 7.59
CA GLY A 95 -11.93 25.74 8.84
C GLY A 95 -12.78 27.00 8.96
N TRP A 96 -13.15 27.37 10.20
CA TRP A 96 -13.96 28.56 10.48
C TRP A 96 -13.67 29.08 11.89
N VAL A 97 -14.04 30.35 12.10
CA VAL A 97 -14.02 30.97 13.42
C VAL A 97 -15.43 31.04 13.95
N THR A 98 -15.66 30.56 15.17
CA THR A 98 -16.96 30.66 15.82
C THR A 98 -17.24 32.11 16.28
N LYS A 99 -18.50 32.38 16.65
CA LYS A 99 -18.89 33.71 17.19
C LYS A 99 -18.13 34.07 18.47
N ASP A 100 -17.70 33.07 19.22
CA ASP A 100 -16.93 33.20 20.47
C ASP A 100 -15.41 33.28 20.24
N GLY A 101 -14.96 33.35 18.95
CA GLY A 101 -13.55 33.53 18.60
C GLY A 101 -12.74 32.22 18.55
N LEU A 102 -13.34 31.03 18.65
CA LEU A 102 -12.63 29.75 18.50
C LEU A 102 -12.29 29.50 17.03
N ASN A 103 -11.03 29.19 16.76
CA ASN A 103 -10.58 28.75 15.43
C ASN A 103 -10.70 27.23 15.36
N ILE A 104 -11.61 26.76 14.49
CA ILE A 104 -11.87 25.33 14.27
C ILE A 104 -11.31 24.93 12.91
N GLN A 105 -10.61 23.80 12.87
CA GLN A 105 -10.08 23.22 11.62
C GLN A 105 -10.49 21.75 11.52
N LYS A 106 -10.91 21.36 10.31
CA LYS A 106 -11.14 19.97 9.92
C LYS A 106 -9.87 19.44 9.28
N VAL A 107 -9.20 18.53 9.97
CA VAL A 107 -7.89 17.99 9.55
C VAL A 107 -8.02 16.51 9.21
N SER A 108 -7.38 16.07 8.10
CA SER A 108 -7.32 14.66 7.73
C SER A 108 -6.34 13.90 8.64
N ILE A 109 -6.75 12.73 9.12
CA ILE A 109 -5.95 11.86 9.98
C ILE A 109 -5.97 10.42 9.44
N PRO A 110 -4.95 9.59 9.74
CA PRO A 110 -4.99 8.16 9.41
C PRO A 110 -6.12 7.43 10.13
N ILE A 111 -6.61 6.35 9.50
CA ILE A 111 -7.60 5.45 10.10
C ILE A 111 -6.95 4.59 11.21
N GLY A 112 -5.70 4.14 10.97
CA GLY A 112 -4.92 3.33 11.89
C GLY A 112 -4.51 2.00 11.29
N VAL A 113 -5.24 0.92 11.59
CA VAL A 113 -5.00 -0.42 11.04
C VAL A 113 -6.07 -0.76 10.03
N ILE A 114 -5.68 -1.17 8.82
CA ILE A 114 -6.58 -1.52 7.73
C ILE A 114 -6.39 -3.00 7.38
N GLY A 115 -7.46 -3.78 7.48
CA GLY A 115 -7.50 -5.16 7.01
C GLY A 115 -8.00 -5.22 5.57
N ILE A 116 -7.25 -5.90 4.69
CA ILE A 116 -7.58 -6.04 3.28
C ILE A 116 -7.62 -7.53 2.92
N ILE A 117 -8.73 -7.95 2.32
CA ILE A 117 -8.93 -9.32 1.84
C ILE A 117 -9.05 -9.26 0.32
N TYR A 118 -8.21 -10.02 -0.37
CA TYR A 118 -8.20 -10.07 -1.85
C TYR A 118 -7.79 -11.45 -2.33
N GLU A 119 -8.02 -11.72 -3.62
CA GLU A 119 -7.78 -13.03 -4.25
C GLU A 119 -7.15 -12.85 -5.63
N SER A 120 -6.21 -13.74 -5.97
CA SER A 120 -5.61 -13.92 -7.31
C SER A 120 -5.12 -12.61 -7.98
N ARG A 121 -4.57 -11.68 -7.20
CA ARG A 121 -4.07 -10.39 -7.71
C ARG A 121 -2.78 -9.98 -7.00
N PRO A 122 -1.60 -10.42 -7.47
CA PRO A 122 -0.34 -10.13 -6.81
C PRO A 122 -0.03 -8.64 -6.65
N ASN A 123 -0.43 -7.82 -7.64
CA ASN A 123 -0.24 -6.36 -7.59
C ASN A 123 -1.01 -5.70 -6.44
N VAL A 124 -2.15 -6.27 -6.01
CA VAL A 124 -2.93 -5.70 -4.89
C VAL A 124 -2.10 -5.65 -3.61
N THR A 125 -1.19 -6.60 -3.41
CA THR A 125 -0.28 -6.60 -2.24
C THR A 125 0.55 -5.32 -2.19
N SER A 126 1.22 -4.97 -3.28
CA SER A 126 2.08 -3.78 -3.36
C SER A 126 1.29 -2.49 -3.36
N ASP A 127 0.19 -2.44 -4.11
CA ASP A 127 -0.63 -1.24 -4.25
C ASP A 127 -1.27 -0.84 -2.91
N THR A 128 -1.87 -1.82 -2.21
CA THR A 128 -2.51 -1.57 -0.92
C THR A 128 -1.52 -1.25 0.18
N ALA A 129 -0.36 -1.93 0.22
CA ALA A 129 0.71 -1.60 1.15
C ALA A 129 1.20 -0.16 0.96
N ALA A 130 1.42 0.25 -0.30
CA ALA A 130 1.86 1.61 -0.62
C ALA A 130 0.80 2.66 -0.27
N LEU A 131 -0.47 2.43 -0.59
CA LEU A 131 -1.58 3.34 -0.27
C LEU A 131 -1.79 3.47 1.24
N CYS A 132 -1.78 2.36 1.99
CA CYS A 132 -1.89 2.39 3.45
C CYS A 132 -0.73 3.17 4.06
N PHE A 133 0.50 2.85 3.67
CA PHE A 133 1.68 3.51 4.20
C PHE A 133 1.71 5.01 3.87
N LYS A 134 1.41 5.42 2.60
CA LYS A 134 1.34 6.84 2.21
C LYS A 134 0.32 7.59 3.04
N SER A 135 -0.82 6.99 3.32
CA SER A 135 -1.90 7.60 4.12
C SER A 135 -1.72 7.44 5.64
N GLY A 136 -0.56 6.97 6.10
CA GLY A 136 -0.21 6.88 7.51
C GLY A 136 -0.86 5.71 8.26
N ASN A 137 -1.32 4.69 7.54
CA ASN A 137 -1.96 3.49 8.07
C ASN A 137 -1.02 2.27 8.05
N VAL A 138 -1.40 1.24 8.81
CA VAL A 138 -0.79 -0.08 8.82
C VAL A 138 -1.78 -1.08 8.25
#